data_7cdad0e7efe108511552860e16f814f8
#
_entry.id   7cdad0e7efe108511552860e16f814f8
#
_cell.length_a   1.000
_cell.length_b   1.000
_cell.length_c   1.000
_cell.angle_alpha   90.00
_cell.angle_beta   90.00
_cell.angle_gamma   90.00
#
_symmetry.space_group_name_H-M   'P 1'
#
loop_
_entity.id
_entity.type
_entity.pdbx_description
1 polymer ?
#
loop_
_entity_poly.entity_id
_entity_poly.type
_entity_poly.pdbx_seq_one_letter_code
_entity_poly.pdbx_strand_id
1 'polypeptide(L)'
;MEQEQKHIEKAISIENQSLVNHVDSGLPHWLIEAAFVCYLLQAAVNYAPMMHWMDDAHLSWVRGFVQTFGALVMYFGLMRGMKPLYRPFTAWWWVVIALNFAGFLTELIPALMYSVGLPVAVSLMLVYLPLGCAIAFSYRGRLHQVGVWMALYILISSIVPVVSFLIGLESVWVNWVMEVSTIAVIVVYAWMQRRVLV
;
A
#
# COMPACT_ATOMS: atom_id res chain seq x y z
N MET A 1 -11.50 38.14 22.30
CA MET A 1 -12.38 37.04 22.75
C MET A 1 -12.79 36.11 21.59
N GLU A 2 -13.43 36.58 20.52
CA GLU A 2 -13.88 35.71 19.40
C GLU A 2 -12.76 35.09 18.61
N GLN A 3 -11.64 35.77 18.41
CA GLN A 3 -10.41 35.20 17.77
C GLN A 3 -9.71 34.18 18.66
N GLU A 4 -9.73 34.40 19.96
CA GLU A 4 -9.14 33.49 20.94
C GLU A 4 -9.97 32.20 21.08
N GLN A 5 -11.30 32.31 21.07
CA GLN A 5 -12.20 31.16 20.99
C GLN A 5 -12.01 30.35 19.72
N LYS A 6 -11.87 30.97 18.54
CA LYS A 6 -11.56 30.29 17.28
C LYS A 6 -10.21 29.63 17.30
N HIS A 7 -9.21 30.20 17.96
CA HIS A 7 -7.90 29.56 18.15
C HIS A 7 -7.96 28.37 19.09
N ILE A 8 -8.73 28.44 20.16
CA ILE A 8 -8.95 27.35 21.11
C ILE A 8 -9.75 26.22 20.47
N GLU A 9 -10.83 26.52 19.74
CA GLU A 9 -11.61 25.53 19.00
C GLU A 9 -10.78 24.85 17.91
N LYS A 10 -9.93 25.59 17.22
CA LYS A 10 -9.02 25.03 16.22
C LYS A 10 -7.91 24.17 16.86
N ALA A 11 -7.40 24.55 18.02
CA ALA A 11 -6.44 23.77 18.78
C ALA A 11 -7.07 22.48 19.33
N ILE A 12 -8.28 22.55 19.87
CA ILE A 12 -9.07 21.40 20.35
C ILE A 12 -9.45 20.48 19.17
N SER A 13 -9.80 21.05 18.00
CA SER A 13 -10.07 20.29 16.78
C SER A 13 -8.82 19.57 16.26
N ILE A 14 -7.66 20.19 16.39
CA ILE A 14 -6.36 19.57 16.00
C ILE A 14 -5.92 18.50 17.02
N GLU A 15 -6.24 18.70 18.30
CA GLU A 15 -5.94 17.75 19.37
C GLU A 15 -6.89 16.54 19.35
N ASN A 16 -8.10 16.71 18.86
CA ASN A 16 -9.09 15.65 18.59
C ASN A 16 -8.90 14.90 17.26
N GLN A 17 -7.90 15.23 16.46
CA GLN A 17 -7.44 14.29 15.44
C GLN A 17 -6.92 13.05 16.15
N SER A 18 -7.73 12.01 16.18
CA SER A 18 -7.55 10.84 17.03
C SER A 18 -6.17 10.24 16.83
N LEU A 19 -5.36 10.26 17.89
CA LEU A 19 -4.10 9.52 17.96
C LEU A 19 -4.44 8.02 17.86
N VAL A 20 -4.31 7.44 16.67
CA VAL A 20 -4.63 6.04 16.43
C VAL A 20 -3.33 5.26 16.29
N ASN A 21 -2.98 4.53 17.32
CA ASN A 21 -1.80 3.68 17.35
C ASN A 21 -2.10 2.20 17.10
N HIS A 22 -3.37 1.81 17.25
CA HIS A 22 -3.83 0.46 17.02
C HIS A 22 -5.28 0.48 16.53
N VAL A 23 -5.62 -0.42 15.61
CA VAL A 23 -6.99 -0.65 15.14
C VAL A 23 -7.33 -2.13 15.32
N ASP A 24 -8.47 -2.39 15.95
CA ASP A 24 -8.96 -3.75 16.11
C ASP A 24 -9.52 -4.27 14.77
N SER A 25 -8.73 -5.10 14.12
CA SER A 25 -9.11 -5.74 12.86
C SER A 25 -10.11 -6.88 13.06
N GLY A 26 -10.20 -7.45 14.27
CA GLY A 26 -10.91 -8.70 14.53
C GLY A 26 -10.35 -9.91 13.76
N LEU A 27 -9.16 -9.79 13.18
CA LEU A 27 -8.45 -10.88 12.54
C LEU A 27 -7.57 -11.61 13.54
N PRO A 28 -7.40 -12.93 13.42
CA PRO A 28 -6.48 -13.66 14.29
C PRO A 28 -5.04 -13.21 14.02
N HIS A 29 -4.25 -13.07 15.08
CA HIS A 29 -2.87 -12.58 15.03
C HIS A 29 -2.00 -13.35 14.04
N TRP A 30 -2.12 -14.69 14.00
CA TRP A 30 -1.35 -15.53 13.08
C TRP A 30 -1.60 -15.19 11.60
N LEU A 31 -2.82 -14.75 11.26
CA LEU A 31 -3.15 -14.38 9.89
C LEU A 31 -2.47 -13.07 9.47
N ILE A 32 -2.37 -12.11 10.39
CA ILE A 32 -1.64 -10.85 10.17
C ILE A 32 -0.14 -11.12 10.02
N GLU A 33 0.41 -12.00 10.86
CA GLU A 33 1.80 -12.42 10.75
C GLU A 33 2.08 -13.16 9.43
N ALA A 34 1.20 -14.06 9.02
CA ALA A 34 1.30 -14.74 7.73
C ALA A 34 1.27 -13.74 6.55
N ALA A 35 0.38 -12.75 6.60
CA ALA A 35 0.32 -11.69 5.59
C ALA A 35 1.62 -10.85 5.59
N PHE A 36 2.17 -10.54 6.75
CA PHE A 36 3.45 -9.84 6.85
C PHE A 36 4.60 -10.65 6.25
N VAL A 37 4.67 -11.96 6.53
CA VAL A 37 5.65 -12.86 5.91
C VAL A 37 5.48 -12.89 4.39
N CYS A 38 4.26 -12.86 3.87
CA CYS A 38 4.00 -12.76 2.43
C CYS A 38 4.60 -11.49 1.82
N TYR A 39 4.51 -10.34 2.49
CA TYR A 39 5.17 -9.12 2.03
C TYR A 39 6.70 -9.24 2.02
N LEU A 40 7.29 -9.89 3.02
CA LEU A 40 8.74 -10.14 3.02
C LEU A 40 9.16 -11.08 1.90
N LEU A 41 8.36 -12.12 1.64
CA LEU A 41 8.58 -13.03 0.51
C LEU A 41 8.42 -12.30 -0.83
N GLN A 42 7.44 -11.43 -0.97
CA GLN A 42 7.30 -10.57 -2.15
C GLN A 42 8.57 -9.73 -2.38
N ALA A 43 9.10 -9.10 -1.34
CA ALA A 43 10.32 -8.31 -1.44
C ALA A 43 11.51 -9.20 -1.88
N ALA A 44 11.62 -10.40 -1.33
CA ALA A 44 12.66 -11.36 -1.70
C ALA A 44 12.51 -11.85 -3.14
N VAL A 45 11.29 -12.17 -3.57
CA VAL A 45 11.00 -12.61 -4.95
C VAL A 45 11.28 -11.50 -5.96
N ASN A 46 10.97 -10.23 -5.63
CA ASN A 46 11.33 -9.10 -6.48
C ASN A 46 12.85 -8.90 -6.59
N TYR A 47 13.60 -9.27 -5.57
CA TYR A 47 15.06 -9.17 -5.56
C TYR A 47 15.76 -10.31 -6.34
N ALA A 48 15.16 -11.50 -6.39
CA ALA A 48 15.77 -12.69 -6.98
C ALA A 48 16.15 -12.53 -8.47
N PRO A 49 15.35 -11.94 -9.37
CA PRO A 49 15.72 -11.69 -10.76
C PRO A 49 16.90 -10.72 -10.88
N MET A 50 16.97 -9.68 -10.03
CA MET A 50 18.06 -8.71 -10.02
C MET A 50 19.42 -9.39 -9.75
N MET A 51 19.41 -10.46 -8.95
CA MET A 51 20.60 -11.24 -8.61
C MET A 51 20.81 -12.44 -9.54
N HIS A 52 20.01 -12.55 -10.62
CA HIS A 52 20.05 -13.69 -11.56
C HIS A 52 19.88 -15.07 -10.89
N TRP A 53 19.20 -15.11 -9.73
CA TRP A 53 18.98 -16.36 -9.02
C TRP A 53 17.86 -17.21 -9.63
N MET A 54 16.88 -16.54 -10.23
CA MET A 54 15.72 -17.19 -10.84
C MET A 54 15.23 -16.40 -12.05
N ASP A 55 14.60 -17.11 -12.98
CA ASP A 55 13.98 -16.52 -14.15
C ASP A 55 12.64 -15.84 -13.78
N ASP A 56 12.39 -14.68 -14.36
CA ASP A 56 11.19 -13.88 -14.10
C ASP A 56 9.89 -14.63 -14.41
N ALA A 57 9.92 -15.47 -15.47
CA ALA A 57 8.74 -16.23 -15.88
C ALA A 57 8.28 -17.25 -14.83
N HIS A 58 9.19 -17.86 -14.09
CA HIS A 58 8.88 -18.83 -13.05
C HIS A 58 8.41 -18.19 -11.74
N LEU A 59 8.73 -16.92 -11.52
CA LEU A 59 8.40 -16.20 -10.29
C LEU A 59 7.12 -15.40 -10.36
N SER A 60 6.63 -15.09 -11.57
CA SER A 60 5.50 -14.18 -11.76
C SER A 60 4.24 -14.60 -11.00
N TRP A 61 3.85 -15.86 -11.10
CA TRP A 61 2.65 -16.37 -10.40
C TRP A 61 2.85 -16.48 -8.88
N VAL A 62 4.06 -16.83 -8.41
CA VAL A 62 4.39 -16.87 -6.98
C VAL A 62 4.32 -15.44 -6.42
N ARG A 63 4.91 -14.49 -7.13
CA ARG A 63 4.87 -13.06 -6.78
C ARG A 63 3.44 -12.55 -6.69
N GLY A 64 2.63 -12.80 -7.72
CA GLY A 64 1.23 -12.39 -7.74
C GLY A 64 0.42 -12.98 -6.59
N PHE A 65 0.55 -14.28 -6.32
CA PHE A 65 -0.15 -14.92 -5.21
C PHE A 65 0.26 -14.36 -3.86
N VAL A 66 1.57 -14.31 -3.58
CA VAL A 66 2.13 -13.86 -2.29
C VAL A 66 1.77 -12.39 -2.04
N GLN A 67 1.95 -11.54 -3.06
CA GLN A 67 1.59 -10.12 -2.99
C GLN A 67 0.11 -9.93 -2.70
N THR A 68 -0.75 -10.60 -3.46
CA THR A 68 -2.20 -10.44 -3.34
C THR A 68 -2.71 -10.96 -2.01
N PHE A 69 -2.28 -12.13 -1.57
CA PHE A 69 -2.68 -12.67 -0.28
C PHE A 69 -2.28 -11.73 0.87
N GLY A 70 -1.01 -11.31 0.91
CA GLY A 70 -0.53 -10.37 1.93
C GLY A 70 -1.31 -9.06 1.93
N ALA A 71 -1.48 -8.47 0.75
CA ALA A 71 -2.22 -7.22 0.58
C ALA A 71 -3.68 -7.34 1.00
N LEU A 72 -4.39 -8.36 0.52
CA LEU A 72 -5.82 -8.54 0.84
C LEU A 72 -6.06 -8.71 2.33
N VAL A 73 -5.26 -9.52 3.03
CA VAL A 73 -5.40 -9.72 4.47
C VAL A 73 -5.17 -8.40 5.23
N MET A 74 -4.08 -7.68 4.91
CA MET A 74 -3.75 -6.42 5.57
C MET A 74 -4.80 -5.34 5.31
N TYR A 75 -5.26 -5.19 4.06
CA TYR A 75 -6.28 -4.20 3.70
C TYR A 75 -7.64 -4.53 4.31
N PHE A 76 -8.00 -5.81 4.35
CA PHE A 76 -9.22 -6.22 5.02
C PHE A 76 -9.16 -5.95 6.53
N GLY A 77 -8.01 -6.19 7.16
CA GLY A 77 -7.77 -5.84 8.55
C GLY A 77 -7.90 -4.34 8.81
N LEU A 78 -7.24 -3.51 8.00
CA LEU A 78 -7.33 -2.04 8.08
C LEU A 78 -8.77 -1.56 7.84
N MET A 79 -9.46 -2.09 6.84
CA MET A 79 -10.84 -1.75 6.55
C MET A 79 -11.76 -2.03 7.76
N ARG A 80 -11.64 -3.20 8.37
CA ARG A 80 -12.44 -3.55 9.55
C ARG A 80 -12.11 -2.67 10.74
N GLY A 81 -10.83 -2.49 11.03
CA GLY A 81 -10.38 -1.69 12.15
C GLY A 81 -10.68 -0.20 12.00
N MET A 82 -10.72 0.32 10.77
CA MET A 82 -11.06 1.72 10.48
C MET A 82 -12.57 1.98 10.37
N LYS A 83 -13.40 0.96 10.19
CA LYS A 83 -14.86 1.10 10.06
C LYS A 83 -15.53 1.90 11.19
N PRO A 84 -15.18 1.70 12.49
CA PRO A 84 -15.73 2.51 13.57
C PRO A 84 -15.20 3.94 13.59
N LEU A 85 -14.03 4.22 12.98
CA LEU A 85 -13.43 5.54 12.97
C LEU A 85 -14.04 6.44 11.89
N TYR A 86 -14.20 5.92 10.67
CA TYR A 86 -14.76 6.69 9.56
C TYR A 86 -15.31 5.81 8.44
N ARG A 87 -16.64 5.73 8.33
CA ARG A 87 -17.33 4.88 7.35
C ARG A 87 -16.95 5.10 5.88
N PRO A 88 -16.73 6.31 5.35
CA PRO A 88 -16.36 6.50 3.96
C PRO A 88 -15.08 5.76 3.55
N PHE A 89 -14.10 5.61 4.45
CA PHE A 89 -12.90 4.82 4.15
C PHE A 89 -13.20 3.34 3.89
N THR A 90 -14.29 2.81 4.43
CA THR A 90 -14.69 1.41 4.16
C THR A 90 -14.98 1.19 2.68
N ALA A 91 -15.66 2.12 2.01
CA ALA A 91 -15.93 2.02 0.57
C ALA A 91 -14.63 2.09 -0.24
N TRP A 92 -13.71 3.01 0.11
CA TRP A 92 -12.40 3.11 -0.55
C TRP A 92 -11.56 1.83 -0.38
N TRP A 93 -11.57 1.24 0.81
CA TRP A 93 -10.88 -0.03 1.04
C TRP A 93 -11.46 -1.18 0.21
N TRP A 94 -12.78 -1.24 0.02
CA TRP A 94 -13.39 -2.22 -0.88
C TRP A 94 -12.91 -2.05 -2.33
N VAL A 95 -12.79 -0.82 -2.80
CA VAL A 95 -12.24 -0.53 -4.14
C VAL A 95 -10.78 -1.00 -4.22
N VAL A 96 -9.96 -0.71 -3.21
CA VAL A 96 -8.57 -1.16 -3.12
C VAL A 96 -8.49 -2.69 -3.18
N ILE A 97 -9.29 -3.38 -2.37
CA ILE A 97 -9.34 -4.85 -2.33
C ILE A 97 -9.74 -5.42 -3.69
N ALA A 98 -10.80 -4.89 -4.31
CA ALA A 98 -11.28 -5.33 -5.62
C ALA A 98 -10.23 -5.12 -6.72
N LEU A 99 -9.56 -3.98 -6.74
CA LEU A 99 -8.50 -3.69 -7.72
C LEU A 99 -7.26 -4.57 -7.52
N ASN A 100 -6.87 -4.88 -6.28
CA ASN A 100 -5.78 -5.83 -6.03
C ASN A 100 -6.13 -7.23 -6.51
N PHE A 101 -7.38 -7.66 -6.28
CA PHE A 101 -7.84 -8.94 -6.79
C PHE A 101 -7.90 -8.96 -8.32
N ALA A 102 -8.35 -7.88 -8.96
CA ALA A 102 -8.30 -7.73 -10.40
C ALA A 102 -6.87 -7.78 -10.94
N GLY A 103 -5.92 -7.10 -10.27
CA GLY A 103 -4.49 -7.19 -10.58
C GLY A 103 -3.97 -8.63 -10.54
N PHE A 104 -4.32 -9.38 -9.49
CA PHE A 104 -3.98 -10.79 -9.39
C PHE A 104 -4.52 -11.62 -10.56
N LEU A 105 -5.77 -11.39 -10.97
CA LEU A 105 -6.35 -12.09 -12.12
C LEU A 105 -5.60 -11.76 -13.42
N THR A 106 -5.13 -10.53 -13.59
CA THR A 106 -4.34 -10.15 -14.77
C THR A 106 -2.96 -10.84 -14.81
N GLU A 107 -2.37 -11.15 -13.67
CA GLU A 107 -1.13 -11.93 -13.61
C GLU A 107 -1.35 -13.42 -13.89
N LEU A 108 -2.49 -13.97 -13.45
CA LEU A 108 -2.84 -15.38 -13.70
C LEU A 108 -3.26 -15.66 -15.14
N ILE A 109 -3.89 -14.70 -15.80
CA ILE A 109 -4.47 -14.86 -17.13
C ILE A 109 -3.79 -13.87 -18.09
N PRO A 110 -2.77 -14.30 -18.84
CA PRO A 110 -2.01 -13.41 -19.73
C PRO A 110 -2.86 -12.61 -20.72
N ALA A 111 -3.98 -13.18 -21.19
CA ALA A 111 -4.91 -12.47 -22.09
C ALA A 111 -5.55 -11.23 -21.41
N LEU A 112 -5.80 -11.28 -20.09
CA LEU A 112 -6.30 -10.14 -19.33
C LEU A 112 -5.20 -9.10 -19.09
N MET A 113 -3.96 -9.51 -18.95
CA MET A 113 -2.84 -8.57 -18.75
C MET A 113 -2.73 -7.59 -19.93
N TYR A 114 -2.86 -8.07 -21.17
CA TYR A 114 -2.80 -7.22 -22.35
C TYR A 114 -4.02 -6.33 -22.54
N SER A 115 -5.19 -6.74 -22.07
CA SER A 115 -6.45 -6.00 -22.29
C SER A 115 -6.79 -5.04 -21.15
N VAL A 116 -6.61 -5.45 -19.90
CA VAL A 116 -7.05 -4.68 -18.71
C VAL A 116 -5.94 -4.40 -17.69
N GLY A 117 -4.73 -4.93 -17.87
CA GLY A 117 -3.62 -4.77 -16.91
C GLY A 117 -3.26 -3.29 -16.69
N LEU A 118 -3.08 -2.52 -17.75
CA LEU A 118 -2.78 -1.09 -17.66
C LEU A 118 -3.92 -0.28 -17.00
N PRO A 119 -5.20 -0.43 -17.40
CA PRO A 119 -6.31 0.20 -16.69
C PRO A 119 -6.35 -0.14 -15.19
N VAL A 120 -6.11 -1.39 -14.80
CA VAL A 120 -6.08 -1.81 -13.39
C VAL A 120 -4.93 -1.12 -12.65
N ALA A 121 -3.72 -1.12 -13.22
CA ALA A 121 -2.56 -0.47 -12.61
C ALA A 121 -2.77 1.04 -12.41
N VAL A 122 -3.28 1.73 -13.42
CA VAL A 122 -3.61 3.17 -13.32
C VAL A 122 -4.71 3.41 -12.28
N SER A 123 -5.74 2.56 -12.23
CA SER A 123 -6.81 2.68 -11.25
C SER A 123 -6.29 2.48 -9.81
N LEU A 124 -5.38 1.53 -9.60
CA LEU A 124 -4.70 1.36 -8.32
C LEU A 124 -3.96 2.62 -7.90
N MET A 125 -3.17 3.23 -8.78
CA MET A 125 -2.47 4.49 -8.48
C MET A 125 -3.45 5.60 -8.07
N LEU A 126 -4.54 5.77 -8.84
CA LEU A 126 -5.54 6.81 -8.60
C LEU A 126 -6.33 6.62 -7.30
N VAL A 127 -6.40 5.40 -6.78
CA VAL A 127 -7.10 5.08 -5.53
C VAL A 127 -6.16 5.10 -4.33
N TYR A 128 -4.98 4.49 -4.44
CA TYR A 128 -4.04 4.37 -3.31
C TYR A 128 -3.46 5.71 -2.88
N LEU A 129 -3.06 6.56 -3.83
CA LEU A 129 -2.43 7.83 -3.49
C LEU A 129 -3.39 8.75 -2.72
N PRO A 130 -4.62 9.02 -3.19
CA PRO A 130 -5.58 9.84 -2.43
C PRO A 130 -5.99 9.19 -1.11
N LEU A 131 -6.18 7.86 -1.05
CA LEU A 131 -6.51 7.18 0.19
C LEU A 131 -5.38 7.27 1.21
N GLY A 132 -4.12 7.05 0.79
CA GLY A 132 -2.95 7.20 1.64
C GLY A 132 -2.83 8.62 2.19
N CYS A 133 -2.97 9.62 1.33
CA CYS A 133 -3.00 11.04 1.74
C CYS A 133 -4.16 11.34 2.69
N ALA A 134 -5.37 10.86 2.40
CA ALA A 134 -6.54 11.08 3.26
C ALA A 134 -6.34 10.49 4.66
N ILE A 135 -5.78 9.27 4.76
CA ILE A 135 -5.44 8.63 6.04
C ILE A 135 -4.36 9.45 6.76
N ALA A 136 -3.29 9.85 6.05
CA ALA A 136 -2.21 10.62 6.63
C ALA A 136 -2.66 11.99 7.15
N PHE A 137 -3.58 12.66 6.47
CA PHE A 137 -4.10 13.97 6.92
C PHE A 137 -5.19 13.86 8.00
N SER A 138 -5.93 12.74 8.06
CA SER A 138 -7.05 12.58 8.99
C SER A 138 -6.64 12.06 10.36
N TYR A 139 -5.49 11.35 10.45
CA TYR A 139 -5.07 10.68 11.68
C TYR A 139 -3.66 11.09 12.10
N ARG A 140 -3.33 10.77 13.36
CA ARG A 140 -2.00 10.90 13.94
C ARG A 140 -1.52 9.53 14.45
N GLY A 141 -0.26 9.45 14.84
CA GLY A 141 0.33 8.21 15.37
C GLY A 141 0.65 7.20 14.27
N ARG A 142 0.49 5.92 14.58
CA ARG A 142 0.87 4.84 13.65
C ARG A 142 -0.01 4.78 12.40
N LEU A 143 -1.30 5.09 12.52
CA LEU A 143 -2.20 5.10 11.38
C LEU A 143 -1.84 6.21 10.37
N HIS A 144 -1.41 7.38 10.83
CA HIS A 144 -0.81 8.43 9.99
C HIS A 144 0.37 7.85 9.18
N GLN A 145 1.28 7.12 9.85
CA GLN A 145 2.43 6.50 9.19
C GLN A 145 2.02 5.50 8.11
N VAL A 146 0.98 4.69 8.36
CA VAL A 146 0.43 3.78 7.33
C VAL A 146 -0.02 4.58 6.10
N GLY A 147 -0.73 5.71 6.28
CA GLY A 147 -1.14 6.57 5.17
C GLY A 147 0.04 7.15 4.40
N VAL A 148 1.06 7.66 5.09
CA VAL A 148 2.29 8.19 4.47
C VAL A 148 3.00 7.11 3.66
N TRP A 149 3.23 5.93 4.25
CA TRP A 149 3.93 4.84 3.57
C TRP A 149 3.13 4.25 2.41
N MET A 150 1.79 4.25 2.50
CA MET A 150 0.91 3.88 1.39
C MET A 150 1.08 4.84 0.19
N ALA A 151 1.11 6.15 0.45
CA ALA A 151 1.32 7.16 -0.59
C ALA A 151 2.74 7.05 -1.18
N LEU A 152 3.77 6.88 -0.35
CA LEU A 152 5.15 6.67 -0.79
C LEU A 152 5.32 5.40 -1.61
N TYR A 153 4.63 4.31 -1.24
CA TYR A 153 4.67 3.06 -1.98
C TYR A 153 4.22 3.30 -3.44
N ILE A 154 3.08 3.93 -3.65
CA ILE A 154 2.60 4.24 -5.01
C ILE A 154 3.51 5.23 -5.74
N LEU A 155 4.00 6.25 -5.06
CA LEU A 155 4.89 7.22 -5.66
C LEU A 155 6.16 6.54 -6.20
N ILE A 156 6.81 5.72 -5.40
CA ILE A 156 8.09 5.09 -5.73
C ILE A 156 7.90 3.90 -6.67
N SER A 157 6.91 3.03 -6.44
CA SER A 157 6.73 1.81 -7.23
C SER A 157 6.07 2.02 -8.59
N SER A 158 5.39 3.16 -8.78
CA SER A 158 4.56 3.35 -9.96
C SER A 158 4.78 4.71 -10.63
N ILE A 159 4.69 5.81 -9.90
CA ILE A 159 4.76 7.16 -10.50
C ILE A 159 6.18 7.47 -10.95
N VAL A 160 7.18 7.23 -10.10
CA VAL A 160 8.59 7.51 -10.43
C VAL A 160 9.06 6.72 -11.65
N PRO A 161 8.81 5.39 -11.79
CA PRO A 161 9.14 4.64 -13.00
C PRO A 161 8.50 5.19 -14.27
N VAL A 162 7.20 5.53 -14.21
CA VAL A 162 6.49 6.11 -15.37
C VAL A 162 7.10 7.46 -15.77
N VAL A 163 7.38 8.33 -14.80
CA VAL A 163 8.00 9.63 -15.07
C VAL A 163 9.42 9.45 -15.64
N SER A 164 10.23 8.56 -15.06
CA SER A 164 11.58 8.26 -15.53
C SER A 164 11.58 7.78 -16.99
N PHE A 165 10.65 6.90 -17.35
CA PHE A 165 10.44 6.45 -18.70
C PHE A 165 10.09 7.63 -19.65
N LEU A 166 9.14 8.47 -19.26
CA LEU A 166 8.66 9.60 -20.08
C LEU A 166 9.75 10.65 -20.35
N ILE A 167 10.68 10.86 -19.42
CA ILE A 167 11.79 11.83 -19.59
C ILE A 167 13.07 11.18 -20.11
N GLY A 168 13.02 9.88 -20.46
CA GLY A 168 14.16 9.16 -21.03
C GLY A 168 15.32 8.90 -20.08
N LEU A 169 15.06 8.88 -18.77
CA LEU A 169 16.05 8.54 -17.74
C LEU A 169 16.19 7.01 -17.63
N GLU A 170 16.52 6.36 -18.73
CA GLU A 170 16.77 4.92 -18.76
C GLU A 170 18.27 4.63 -18.57
N SER A 171 18.69 4.38 -17.34
CA SER A 171 20.01 3.85 -17.06
C SER A 171 19.94 2.67 -16.10
N VAL A 172 20.88 1.76 -16.19
CA VAL A 172 20.98 0.58 -15.31
C VAL A 172 21.00 1.01 -13.84
N TRP A 173 21.72 2.07 -13.52
CA TRP A 173 21.81 2.61 -12.14
C TRP A 173 20.47 3.16 -11.64
N VAL A 174 19.73 3.88 -12.49
CA VAL A 174 18.41 4.42 -12.13
C VAL A 174 17.44 3.28 -11.84
N ASN A 175 17.43 2.25 -12.70
CA ASN A 175 16.58 1.07 -12.49
C ASN A 175 16.93 0.35 -11.19
N TRP A 176 18.21 0.15 -10.89
CA TRP A 176 18.65 -0.45 -9.62
C TRP A 176 18.19 0.36 -8.41
N VAL A 177 18.36 1.67 -8.43
CA VAL A 177 17.93 2.54 -7.33
C VAL A 177 16.40 2.48 -7.14
N MET A 178 15.64 2.48 -8.23
CA MET A 178 14.18 2.37 -8.16
C MET A 178 13.74 1.03 -7.58
N GLU A 179 14.31 -0.08 -8.02
CA GLU A 179 13.99 -1.42 -7.53
C GLU A 179 14.31 -1.57 -6.03
N VAL A 180 15.52 -1.19 -5.61
CA VAL A 180 15.91 -1.23 -4.20
C VAL A 180 15.01 -0.35 -3.34
N SER A 181 14.65 0.84 -3.83
CA SER A 181 13.75 1.75 -3.14
C SER A 181 12.33 1.15 -3.02
N THR A 182 11.84 0.51 -4.07
CA THR A 182 10.53 -0.17 -4.07
C THR A 182 10.52 -1.31 -3.05
N ILE A 183 11.55 -2.15 -3.02
CA ILE A 183 11.69 -3.23 -2.03
C ILE A 183 11.69 -2.67 -0.60
N ALA A 184 12.48 -1.64 -0.34
CA ALA A 184 12.55 -1.01 0.98
C ALA A 184 11.20 -0.45 1.42
N VAL A 185 10.48 0.22 0.53
CA VAL A 185 9.16 0.80 0.83
C VAL A 185 8.11 -0.28 1.06
N ILE A 186 8.11 -1.38 0.30
CA ILE A 186 7.21 -2.53 0.52
C ILE A 186 7.40 -3.07 1.95
N VAL A 187 8.64 -3.31 2.35
CA VAL A 187 8.96 -3.86 3.68
C VAL A 187 8.51 -2.92 4.80
N VAL A 188 8.83 -1.63 4.68
CA VAL A 188 8.45 -0.63 5.71
C VAL A 188 6.94 -0.45 5.75
N TYR A 189 6.27 -0.39 4.60
CA TYR A 189 4.82 -0.28 4.52
C TYR A 189 4.12 -1.48 5.19
N ALA A 190 4.54 -2.70 4.88
CA ALA A 190 4.02 -3.91 5.50
C ALA A 190 4.25 -3.92 7.03
N TRP A 191 5.45 -3.49 7.47
CA TRP A 191 5.77 -3.38 8.89
C TRP A 191 4.88 -2.36 9.61
N MET A 192 4.60 -1.21 9.00
CA MET A 192 3.70 -0.21 9.57
C MET A 192 2.26 -0.72 9.66
N GLN A 193 1.76 -1.41 8.61
CA GLN A 193 0.45 -2.04 8.66
C GLN A 193 0.36 -3.06 9.80
N ARG A 194 1.34 -3.96 9.91
CA ARG A 194 1.42 -4.94 11.00
C ARG A 194 1.37 -4.25 12.37
N ARG A 195 2.17 -3.20 12.58
CA ARG A 195 2.22 -2.47 13.87
C ARG A 195 0.92 -1.79 14.28
N VAL A 196 0.06 -1.48 13.33
CA VAL A 196 -1.26 -0.88 13.58
C VAL A 196 -2.31 -1.96 13.84
N LEU A 197 -2.16 -3.15 13.23
CA LEU A 197 -3.11 -4.26 13.32
C LEU A 197 -2.84 -5.20 14.50
N VAL A 198 -1.61 -5.23 15.01
CA VAL A 198 -1.13 -6.00 16.15
C VAL A 198 -0.78 -5.06 17.29
#